data_caccad74025a46698a2f73e8c39b84d8
#
_entry.id   caccad74025a46698a2f73e8c39b84d8
#
_cell.length_a   1.000
_cell.length_b   1.000
_cell.length_c   1.000
_cell.angle_alpha   90.00
_cell.angle_beta   90.00
_cell.angle_gamma   90.00
#
_symmetry.space_group_name_H-M   'P 1'
#
loop_
_entity.id
_entity.type
_entity.pdbx_description
1 polymer ?
#
loop_
_entity_poly.entity_id
_entity_poly.type
_entity_poly.pdbx_seq_one_letter_code
_entity_poly.pdbx_strand_id
1 'polypeptide(L)'
;MALFFDPFSGFSHFGGVFCVEQTLMDKLTILADSAKYDVACTSSGASRTARAGTLGSCYAPGCCHAFTADGRCVSLLKVLMTNCCAFDCSYCVNRRSNDIPRATFTPRELAELTVEFYRRNYIEGLFLSSAVLGTPDYTTERMLAALRLLRGEYRFGGYIHAKAIPGTSPELLQQLGYLADRLSVNVELPSEQSLNLLAPDKGRHSIFRPMKQIAVSGAQSKQELTVYRHAPKFAPAGQSTQMIVGASPETDYHILKLTEGMYRKYNLKRVFYSAYIPVAEDSRLPALDTKPPLLREHRLYQADWLLRFYQFEADEILDRDNPNFNPYLDPKCNWAVQHYGLFPVDVNRAPFEMLLRVPGIGPKSARRIWHARKQSSLGLEELKRMGVVLKRAQYFITCRGFAGAQSGRGSAGRQRITRALIDPNVFSEG
;
A
#
# COMPACT_ATOMS: atom_id res chain seq x y z
N MET A 1 -16.75 -41.62 17.69
CA MET A 1 -16.50 -40.80 18.88
C MET A 1 -15.03 -40.91 19.22
N ALA A 2 -14.18 -40.13 18.60
CA ALA A 2 -12.74 -40.10 18.83
C ALA A 2 -12.39 -38.73 19.39
N LEU A 3 -12.02 -38.71 20.65
CA LEU A 3 -11.52 -37.55 21.39
C LEU A 3 -10.15 -37.19 20.83
N PHE A 4 -10.05 -36.05 20.14
CA PHE A 4 -8.77 -35.43 19.82
C PHE A 4 -8.21 -34.79 21.10
N PHE A 5 -7.23 -35.47 21.70
CA PHE A 5 -6.39 -34.89 22.73
C PHE A 5 -5.56 -33.75 22.09
N ASP A 6 -5.68 -32.54 22.62
CA ASP A 6 -4.78 -31.42 22.34
C ASP A 6 -3.47 -31.67 23.13
N PRO A 7 -2.31 -31.90 22.48
CA PRO A 7 -1.07 -32.24 23.17
C PRO A 7 -0.38 -31.02 23.83
N PHE A 8 -0.98 -29.83 23.85
CA PHE A 8 -0.36 -28.61 24.36
C PHE A 8 -1.07 -27.94 25.56
N SER A 9 -1.80 -28.69 26.38
CA SER A 9 -2.30 -28.18 27.67
C SER A 9 -1.19 -27.96 28.73
N GLY A 10 0.08 -27.94 28.34
CA GLY A 10 1.25 -27.90 29.23
C GLY A 10 2.16 -26.67 29.14
N PHE A 11 1.79 -25.59 28.45
CA PHE A 11 2.59 -24.35 28.40
C PHE A 11 2.04 -23.27 29.31
N SER A 12 2.04 -23.53 30.61
CA SER A 12 1.92 -22.54 31.67
C SER A 12 3.31 -22.27 32.27
N HIS A 13 4.18 -21.55 31.60
CA HIS A 13 5.30 -20.81 32.22
C HIS A 13 6.04 -19.99 31.18
N PHE A 14 5.46 -18.84 30.82
CA PHE A 14 6.25 -17.69 30.38
C PHE A 14 5.79 -16.50 31.25
N GLY A 15 6.68 -16.08 32.13
CA GLY A 15 6.67 -14.84 32.92
C GLY A 15 5.31 -14.31 33.35
N GLY A 16 4.96 -14.44 34.62
CA GLY A 16 3.81 -14.00 35.39
C GLY A 16 2.94 -12.85 34.86
N VAL A 17 2.16 -13.08 33.82
CA VAL A 17 1.03 -12.24 33.44
C VAL A 17 -0.22 -13.07 33.72
N PHE A 18 -1.02 -12.65 34.70
CA PHE A 18 -2.36 -13.17 34.91
C PHE A 18 -3.13 -13.02 33.59
N CYS A 19 -3.35 -14.11 32.87
CA CYS A 19 -4.30 -14.14 31.77
C CYS A 19 -5.71 -13.98 32.34
N VAL A 20 -6.17 -12.73 32.45
CA VAL A 20 -7.59 -12.44 32.57
C VAL A 20 -8.21 -12.97 31.28
N GLU A 21 -9.27 -13.78 31.41
CA GLU A 21 -10.00 -14.34 30.26
C GLU A 21 -10.53 -13.17 29.41
N GLN A 22 -9.88 -12.89 28.27
CA GLN A 22 -10.21 -11.75 27.41
C GLN A 22 -11.49 -12.05 26.65
N THR A 23 -12.46 -11.15 26.73
CA THR A 23 -13.65 -11.22 25.89
C THR A 23 -13.30 -11.06 24.41
N LEU A 24 -14.17 -11.50 23.52
CA LEU A 24 -13.99 -11.30 22.06
C LEU A 24 -13.84 -9.81 21.69
N MET A 25 -14.52 -8.92 22.41
CA MET A 25 -14.44 -7.48 22.19
C MET A 25 -13.12 -6.88 22.67
N ASP A 26 -12.55 -7.38 23.77
CA ASP A 26 -11.21 -6.97 24.23
C ASP A 26 -10.16 -7.39 23.22
N LYS A 27 -10.22 -8.64 22.75
CA LYS A 27 -9.33 -9.13 21.67
C LYS A 27 -9.46 -8.29 20.41
N LEU A 28 -10.67 -7.97 19.97
CA LEU A 28 -10.92 -7.14 18.81
C LEU A 28 -10.29 -5.76 18.97
N THR A 29 -10.46 -5.11 20.12
CA THR A 29 -9.90 -3.79 20.40
C THR A 29 -8.38 -3.82 20.32
N ILE A 30 -7.72 -4.77 20.98
CA ILE A 30 -6.26 -4.92 20.99
C ILE A 30 -5.71 -5.21 19.58
N LEU A 31 -6.32 -6.16 18.88
CA LEU A 31 -5.80 -6.65 17.60
C LEU A 31 -6.12 -5.72 16.43
N ALA A 32 -7.21 -4.97 16.50
CA ALA A 32 -7.52 -3.93 15.53
C ALA A 32 -6.64 -2.69 15.74
N ASP A 33 -6.39 -2.28 16.97
CA ASP A 33 -5.46 -1.16 17.26
C ASP A 33 -4.04 -1.51 16.84
N SER A 34 -3.57 -2.72 17.11
CA SER A 34 -2.28 -3.22 16.64
C SER A 34 -2.17 -3.26 15.11
N ALA A 35 -3.27 -3.41 14.39
CA ALA A 35 -3.30 -3.44 12.93
C ALA A 35 -3.24 -2.05 12.28
N LYS A 36 -3.42 -0.95 13.01
CA LYS A 36 -3.44 0.42 12.43
C LYS A 36 -2.13 0.82 11.75
N TYR A 37 -1.00 0.30 12.24
CA TYR A 37 0.33 0.55 11.68
C TYR A 37 0.60 -0.18 10.35
N ASP A 38 -0.31 -1.04 9.91
CA ASP A 38 -0.25 -1.73 8.63
C ASP A 38 -1.00 -0.92 7.57
N VAL A 39 -0.31 -0.13 6.77
CA VAL A 39 -0.88 0.92 5.90
C VAL A 39 -1.44 0.38 4.57
N ALA A 40 -1.69 -0.91 4.44
CA ALA A 40 -2.29 -1.45 3.20
C ALA A 40 -3.69 -0.88 2.86
N CYS A 41 -4.19 0.10 3.63
CA CYS A 41 -5.41 0.85 3.33
C CYS A 41 -5.48 2.16 4.15
N THR A 42 -6.13 3.17 3.60
CA THR A 42 -6.41 4.45 4.26
C THR A 42 -7.54 4.25 5.27
N SER A 43 -7.20 4.16 6.56
CA SER A 43 -8.19 4.23 7.63
C SER A 43 -8.40 5.70 8.00
N SER A 44 -9.66 6.13 8.10
CA SER A 44 -10.01 7.51 8.47
C SER A 44 -9.90 7.75 9.96
N GLY A 45 -9.06 7.33 10.74
CA GLY A 45 -8.75 7.63 12.16
C GLY A 45 -9.79 8.39 13.03
N ALA A 46 -11.02 8.54 12.55
CA ALA A 46 -12.05 9.30 13.22
C ALA A 46 -12.77 8.41 14.25
N SER A 47 -12.63 8.71 15.52
CA SER A 47 -13.48 8.19 16.60
C SER A 47 -14.39 9.28 17.14
N ARG A 48 -15.68 8.98 17.27
CA ARG A 48 -16.68 9.88 17.83
C ARG A 48 -17.63 9.10 18.70
N THR A 49 -17.66 9.39 20.00
CA THR A 49 -18.63 8.81 20.95
C THR A 49 -19.97 9.53 20.80
N ALA A 50 -21.08 8.77 20.79
CA ALA A 50 -22.41 9.35 20.78
C ALA A 50 -22.64 10.22 22.03
N ARG A 51 -23.11 11.45 21.81
CA ARG A 51 -23.59 12.33 22.89
C ARG A 51 -25.12 12.20 22.99
N ALA A 52 -25.67 12.42 24.18
CA ALA A 52 -27.13 12.43 24.38
C ALA A 52 -27.80 13.37 23.35
N GLY A 53 -28.76 12.85 22.58
CA GLY A 53 -29.44 13.59 21.50
C GLY A 53 -28.80 13.54 20.11
N THR A 54 -27.72 12.77 19.89
CA THR A 54 -27.14 12.55 18.56
C THR A 54 -27.31 11.10 18.11
N LEU A 55 -27.62 10.90 16.82
CA LEU A 55 -27.71 9.58 16.18
C LEU A 55 -26.30 9.13 15.73
N GLY A 56 -25.86 7.96 16.23
CA GLY A 56 -24.69 7.25 15.78
C GLY A 56 -23.39 7.61 16.50
N SER A 57 -22.60 6.57 16.82
CA SER A 57 -21.20 6.66 17.22
C SER A 57 -20.32 6.18 16.08
N CYS A 58 -19.23 6.89 15.80
CA CYS A 58 -18.17 6.42 14.91
C CYS A 58 -17.12 5.76 15.78
N TYR A 59 -17.21 4.45 15.92
CA TYR A 59 -16.18 3.64 16.54
C TYR A 59 -15.49 2.89 15.42
N ALA A 60 -14.23 3.20 15.18
CA ALA A 60 -13.48 2.67 14.06
C ALA A 60 -12.29 1.75 14.41
N PRO A 61 -12.37 0.86 15.42
CA PRO A 61 -11.36 -0.18 15.50
C PRO A 61 -11.65 -1.21 14.42
N GLY A 62 -10.70 -1.41 13.49
CA GLY A 62 -10.67 -2.54 12.62
C GLY A 62 -11.34 -2.40 11.25
N CYS A 63 -11.97 -1.30 10.89
CA CYS A 63 -12.49 -1.12 9.53
C CYS A 63 -11.55 -0.27 8.67
N CYS A 64 -11.21 -0.76 7.50
CA CYS A 64 -10.42 -0.05 6.52
C CYS A 64 -11.06 -0.09 5.13
N HIS A 65 -10.61 0.77 4.24
CA HIS A 65 -11.09 0.86 2.88
C HIS A 65 -10.03 0.42 1.88
N ALA A 66 -10.38 -0.49 0.97
CA ALA A 66 -9.57 -0.85 -0.17
C ALA A 66 -10.31 -0.48 -1.46
N PHE A 67 -9.55 -0.19 -2.53
CA PHE A 67 -10.15 0.06 -3.84
C PHE A 67 -9.99 -1.17 -4.73
N THR A 68 -11.09 -1.58 -5.35
CA THR A 68 -11.09 -2.61 -6.39
C THR A 68 -10.52 -2.06 -7.71
N ALA A 69 -10.24 -2.94 -8.67
CA ALA A 69 -9.67 -2.54 -9.96
C ALA A 69 -10.59 -1.60 -10.78
N ASP A 70 -11.89 -1.66 -10.54
CA ASP A 70 -12.91 -0.78 -11.12
C ASP A 70 -13.10 0.55 -10.36
N GLY A 71 -12.32 0.77 -9.29
CA GLY A 71 -12.34 2.01 -8.50
C GLY A 71 -13.40 2.05 -7.40
N ARG A 72 -14.15 0.96 -7.17
CA ARG A 72 -15.13 0.87 -6.08
C ARG A 72 -14.40 0.75 -4.74
N CYS A 73 -14.88 1.49 -3.74
CA CYS A 73 -14.40 1.41 -2.36
C CYS A 73 -15.04 0.19 -1.66
N VAL A 74 -14.21 -0.64 -1.04
CA VAL A 74 -14.62 -1.84 -0.30
C VAL A 74 -14.19 -1.68 1.15
N SER A 75 -15.14 -1.81 2.08
CA SER A 75 -14.85 -1.79 3.53
C SER A 75 -14.39 -3.17 4.00
N LEU A 76 -13.29 -3.22 4.74
CA LEU A 76 -12.70 -4.46 5.23
C LEU A 76 -12.58 -4.46 6.74
N LEU A 77 -12.84 -5.60 7.37
CA LEU A 77 -12.39 -5.85 8.75
C LEU A 77 -10.87 -6.05 8.69
N LYS A 78 -10.12 -5.15 9.31
CA LYS A 78 -8.66 -5.19 9.36
C LYS A 78 -8.21 -5.55 10.76
N VAL A 79 -7.67 -6.74 10.92
CA VAL A 79 -7.24 -7.26 12.21
C VAL A 79 -5.97 -8.10 12.08
N LEU A 80 -5.27 -8.25 13.20
CA LEU A 80 -4.25 -9.28 13.37
C LEU A 80 -4.89 -10.57 13.88
N MET A 81 -4.38 -11.73 13.42
CA MET A 81 -4.68 -13.01 14.06
C MET A 81 -4.15 -13.04 15.50
N THR A 82 -2.97 -12.48 15.69
CA THR A 82 -2.31 -12.29 16.98
C THR A 82 -1.37 -11.10 16.93
N ASN A 83 -1.14 -10.44 18.06
CA ASN A 83 -0.06 -9.47 18.23
C ASN A 83 1.08 -10.00 19.14
N CYS A 84 1.00 -11.27 19.58
CA CYS A 84 2.12 -11.98 20.18
C CYS A 84 3.15 -12.29 19.10
N CYS A 85 4.35 -11.71 19.18
CA CYS A 85 5.38 -11.86 18.16
C CYS A 85 6.64 -12.53 18.74
N ALA A 86 7.18 -13.51 17.99
CA ALA A 86 8.47 -14.09 18.28
C ALA A 86 9.64 -13.22 17.76
N PHE A 87 9.36 -12.30 16.80
CA PHE A 87 10.36 -11.42 16.19
C PHE A 87 10.51 -10.11 16.98
N ASP A 88 11.68 -9.48 16.85
CA ASP A 88 12.01 -8.25 17.58
C ASP A 88 12.39 -7.11 16.62
N CYS A 89 11.58 -6.85 15.61
CA CYS A 89 11.77 -5.77 14.65
C CYS A 89 11.68 -4.40 15.35
N SER A 90 12.75 -3.62 15.34
CA SER A 90 12.88 -2.36 16.10
C SER A 90 11.79 -1.33 15.80
N TYR A 91 11.31 -1.28 14.55
CA TYR A 91 10.26 -0.36 14.12
C TYR A 91 8.83 -0.80 14.48
N CYS A 92 8.64 -1.99 15.06
CA CYS A 92 7.31 -2.60 15.20
C CYS A 92 6.78 -2.46 16.63
N VAL A 93 5.57 -1.93 16.78
CA VAL A 93 4.90 -1.86 18.09
C VAL A 93 4.69 -3.24 18.69
N ASN A 94 4.46 -4.27 17.86
CA ASN A 94 4.20 -5.65 18.29
C ASN A 94 5.46 -6.48 18.50
N ARG A 95 6.66 -5.88 18.49
CA ARG A 95 7.92 -6.61 18.73
C ARG A 95 7.89 -7.31 20.07
N ARG A 96 8.65 -8.41 20.18
CA ARG A 96 8.69 -9.27 21.37
C ARG A 96 9.02 -8.50 22.65
N SER A 97 9.98 -7.57 22.57
CA SER A 97 10.50 -6.81 23.72
C SER A 97 9.58 -5.69 24.19
N ASN A 98 8.52 -5.32 23.45
CA ASN A 98 7.59 -4.29 23.91
C ASN A 98 6.58 -4.86 24.92
N ASP A 99 6.39 -4.14 26.02
CA ASP A 99 5.37 -4.41 27.02
C ASP A 99 4.05 -3.74 26.62
N ILE A 100 3.21 -4.49 25.90
CA ILE A 100 1.90 -4.05 25.41
C ILE A 100 0.87 -5.14 25.67
N PRO A 101 -0.43 -4.80 25.78
CA PRO A 101 -1.49 -5.79 25.84
C PRO A 101 -1.44 -6.75 24.64
N ARG A 102 -1.44 -8.07 24.93
CA ARG A 102 -1.36 -9.12 23.93
C ARG A 102 -2.67 -9.87 23.83
N ALA A 103 -3.06 -10.22 22.61
CA ALA A 103 -4.24 -11.01 22.33
C ALA A 103 -4.03 -11.97 21.16
N THR A 104 -4.83 -13.03 21.09
CA THR A 104 -4.82 -13.98 19.98
C THR A 104 -6.24 -14.46 19.74
N PHE A 105 -6.71 -14.37 18.51
CA PHE A 105 -7.95 -15.03 18.09
C PHE A 105 -7.73 -16.52 17.89
N THR A 106 -8.70 -17.31 18.26
CA THR A 106 -8.83 -18.64 17.68
C THR A 106 -9.31 -18.53 16.23
N PRO A 107 -9.01 -19.52 15.36
CA PRO A 107 -9.52 -19.52 14.00
C PRO A 107 -11.05 -19.34 13.90
N ARG A 108 -11.80 -19.96 14.84
CA ARG A 108 -13.26 -19.90 14.90
C ARG A 108 -13.74 -18.49 15.31
N GLU A 109 -13.17 -17.92 16.38
CA GLU A 109 -13.52 -16.54 16.81
C GLU A 109 -13.35 -15.54 15.66
N LEU A 110 -12.25 -15.62 14.92
CA LEU A 110 -12.00 -14.72 13.79
C LEU A 110 -13.00 -14.92 12.64
N ALA A 111 -13.32 -16.19 12.33
CA ALA A 111 -14.27 -16.51 11.27
C ALA A 111 -15.69 -16.03 11.63
N GLU A 112 -16.15 -16.31 12.83
CA GLU A 112 -17.47 -15.88 13.35
C GLU A 112 -17.58 -14.35 13.38
N LEU A 113 -16.57 -13.67 13.92
CA LEU A 113 -16.51 -12.21 13.94
C LEU A 113 -16.62 -11.61 12.54
N THR A 114 -15.88 -12.17 11.58
CA THR A 114 -15.92 -11.71 10.18
C THR A 114 -17.31 -11.88 9.56
N VAL A 115 -17.94 -13.03 9.78
CA VAL A 115 -19.28 -13.33 9.26
C VAL A 115 -20.34 -12.42 9.89
N GLU A 116 -20.28 -12.20 11.20
CA GLU A 116 -21.22 -11.32 11.90
C GLU A 116 -21.09 -9.85 11.44
N PHE A 117 -19.87 -9.33 11.23
CA PHE A 117 -19.68 -8.00 10.69
C PHE A 117 -20.20 -7.88 9.25
N TYR A 118 -19.99 -8.93 8.45
CA TYR A 118 -20.50 -8.98 7.08
C TYR A 118 -22.03 -9.00 7.04
N ARG A 119 -22.68 -9.85 7.86
CA ARG A 119 -24.15 -9.96 7.95
C ARG A 119 -24.80 -8.64 8.35
N ARG A 120 -24.13 -7.85 9.18
CA ARG A 120 -24.56 -6.52 9.59
C ARG A 120 -24.22 -5.41 8.61
N ASN A 121 -23.68 -5.73 7.44
CA ASN A 121 -23.23 -4.79 6.42
C ASN A 121 -22.18 -3.76 6.89
N TYR A 122 -21.39 -4.10 7.92
CA TYR A 122 -20.27 -3.24 8.35
C TYR A 122 -19.06 -3.36 7.44
N ILE A 123 -18.87 -4.52 6.83
CA ILE A 123 -17.74 -4.85 5.96
C ILE A 123 -18.19 -5.63 4.72
N GLU A 124 -17.37 -5.57 3.68
CA GLU A 124 -17.49 -6.37 2.46
C GLU A 124 -16.41 -7.47 2.39
N GLY A 125 -15.45 -7.47 3.33
CA GLY A 125 -14.38 -8.44 3.34
C GLY A 125 -13.48 -8.36 4.56
N LEU A 126 -12.42 -9.18 4.53
CA LEU A 126 -11.43 -9.33 5.59
C LEU A 126 -10.04 -8.93 5.07
N PHE A 127 -9.32 -8.12 5.83
CA PHE A 127 -7.87 -7.94 5.71
C PHE A 127 -7.21 -8.62 6.93
N LEU A 128 -6.63 -9.78 6.70
CA LEU A 128 -5.99 -10.58 7.73
C LEU A 128 -4.48 -10.46 7.67
N SER A 129 -3.89 -9.95 8.74
CA SER A 129 -2.45 -10.02 8.99
C SER A 129 -2.17 -10.71 10.33
N SER A 130 -0.91 -10.86 10.70
CA SER A 130 -0.52 -11.44 11.98
C SER A 130 0.89 -11.02 12.38
N ALA A 131 1.15 -10.93 13.69
CA ALA A 131 2.48 -11.12 14.22
C ALA A 131 2.89 -12.60 14.10
N VAL A 132 4.15 -12.93 14.35
CA VAL A 132 4.67 -14.30 14.21
C VAL A 132 4.56 -15.04 15.55
N LEU A 133 3.54 -15.86 15.70
CA LEU A 133 3.32 -16.68 16.89
C LEU A 133 4.18 -17.96 16.82
N GLY A 134 5.27 -18.00 17.57
CA GLY A 134 6.22 -19.11 17.53
C GLY A 134 6.99 -19.17 16.21
N THR A 135 6.42 -19.81 15.17
CA THR A 135 7.04 -19.93 13.85
C THR A 135 6.17 -19.34 12.74
N PRO A 136 6.76 -18.97 11.58
CA PRO A 136 6.00 -18.54 10.41
C PRO A 136 4.95 -19.56 9.94
N ASP A 137 5.31 -20.85 9.92
CA ASP A 137 4.43 -21.92 9.46
C ASP A 137 3.26 -22.11 10.43
N TYR A 138 3.52 -22.22 11.73
CA TYR A 138 2.44 -22.32 12.73
C TYR A 138 1.46 -21.14 12.66
N THR A 139 1.97 -19.94 12.49
CA THR A 139 1.14 -18.75 12.33
C THR A 139 0.27 -18.84 11.07
N THR A 140 0.87 -19.25 9.96
CA THR A 140 0.16 -19.41 8.68
C THR A 140 -0.87 -20.53 8.73
N GLU A 141 -0.61 -21.63 9.41
CA GLU A 141 -1.58 -22.72 9.63
C GLU A 141 -2.83 -22.21 10.39
N ARG A 142 -2.65 -21.39 11.41
CA ARG A 142 -3.78 -20.79 12.13
C ARG A 142 -4.58 -19.83 11.24
N MET A 143 -3.90 -19.00 10.43
CA MET A 143 -4.56 -18.15 9.44
C MET A 143 -5.34 -18.99 8.42
N LEU A 144 -4.72 -20.07 7.90
CA LEU A 144 -5.38 -21.00 6.98
C LEU A 144 -6.60 -21.67 7.61
N ALA A 145 -6.54 -22.06 8.88
CA ALA A 145 -7.67 -22.65 9.58
C ALA A 145 -8.87 -21.67 9.62
N ALA A 146 -8.63 -20.37 9.91
CA ALA A 146 -9.67 -19.36 9.86
C ALA A 146 -10.24 -19.15 8.44
N LEU A 147 -9.38 -19.10 7.41
CA LEU A 147 -9.82 -18.94 6.03
C LEU A 147 -10.58 -20.17 5.50
N ARG A 148 -10.20 -21.38 5.92
CA ARG A 148 -10.93 -22.62 5.59
C ARG A 148 -12.33 -22.62 6.22
N LEU A 149 -12.48 -22.19 7.48
CA LEU A 149 -13.79 -22.00 8.10
C LEU A 149 -14.63 -21.00 7.29
N LEU A 150 -14.07 -19.83 6.94
CA LEU A 150 -14.76 -18.83 6.15
C LEU A 150 -15.21 -19.36 4.79
N ARG A 151 -14.32 -19.94 4.00
CA ARG A 151 -14.64 -20.39 2.63
C ARG A 151 -15.46 -21.69 2.59
N GLY A 152 -15.21 -22.62 3.52
CA GLY A 152 -15.88 -23.92 3.58
C GLY A 152 -17.16 -23.90 4.40
N GLU A 153 -17.05 -23.76 5.73
CA GLU A 153 -18.18 -23.86 6.66
C GLU A 153 -19.18 -22.72 6.49
N TYR A 154 -18.69 -21.45 6.49
CA TYR A 154 -19.55 -20.28 6.38
C TYR A 154 -19.85 -19.87 4.91
N ARG A 155 -19.22 -20.51 3.92
CA ARG A 155 -19.38 -20.19 2.48
C ARG A 155 -19.23 -18.69 2.20
N PHE A 156 -18.32 -18.04 2.90
CA PHE A 156 -18.11 -16.60 2.80
C PHE A 156 -17.57 -16.23 1.42
N GLY A 157 -18.38 -15.49 0.64
CA GLY A 157 -18.06 -15.00 -0.71
C GLY A 157 -17.37 -13.63 -0.73
N GLY A 158 -17.21 -12.95 0.43
CA GLY A 158 -16.59 -11.63 0.52
C GLY A 158 -15.10 -11.63 0.20
N TYR A 159 -14.55 -10.43 -0.03
CA TYR A 159 -13.15 -10.23 -0.37
C TYR A 159 -12.22 -10.59 0.79
N ILE A 160 -11.15 -11.33 0.53
CA ILE A 160 -10.12 -11.67 1.51
C ILE A 160 -8.75 -11.22 1.01
N HIS A 161 -8.13 -10.32 1.77
CA HIS A 161 -6.72 -9.97 1.63
C HIS A 161 -5.94 -10.58 2.79
N ALA A 162 -5.03 -11.49 2.51
CA ALA A 162 -4.16 -12.10 3.52
C ALA A 162 -2.71 -11.62 3.36
N LYS A 163 -2.08 -11.32 4.49
CA LYS A 163 -0.66 -10.99 4.53
C LYS A 163 0.12 -12.28 4.79
N ALA A 164 0.90 -12.71 3.81
CA ALA A 164 1.77 -13.86 3.96
C ALA A 164 2.91 -13.54 4.92
N ILE A 165 3.16 -14.46 5.84
CA ILE A 165 4.22 -14.33 6.84
C ILE A 165 5.57 -14.63 6.18
N PRO A 166 6.59 -13.75 6.27
CA PRO A 166 7.93 -14.04 5.77
C PRO A 166 8.51 -15.31 6.40
N GLY A 167 9.02 -16.22 5.58
CA GLY A 167 9.56 -17.50 6.03
C GLY A 167 8.57 -18.66 6.03
N THR A 168 7.29 -18.43 5.68
CA THR A 168 6.30 -19.51 5.48
C THR A 168 6.75 -20.47 4.39
N SER A 169 6.52 -21.78 4.61
CA SER A 169 6.77 -22.84 3.65
C SER A 169 5.98 -22.64 2.36
N PRO A 170 6.54 -23.08 1.20
CA PRO A 170 5.90 -22.93 -0.10
C PRO A 170 4.50 -23.57 -0.17
N GLU A 171 4.30 -24.68 0.51
CA GLU A 171 3.06 -25.46 0.52
C GLU A 171 1.93 -24.70 1.22
N LEU A 172 2.21 -24.09 2.38
CA LEU A 172 1.26 -23.28 3.12
C LEU A 172 0.94 -21.98 2.37
N LEU A 173 1.96 -21.37 1.76
CA LEU A 173 1.76 -20.17 0.93
C LEU A 173 0.86 -20.46 -0.29
N GLN A 174 1.02 -21.63 -0.92
CA GLN A 174 0.18 -22.09 -2.03
C GLN A 174 -1.29 -22.21 -1.60
N GLN A 175 -1.52 -22.84 -0.44
CA GLN A 175 -2.87 -22.98 0.11
C GLN A 175 -3.49 -21.63 0.45
N LEU A 176 -2.69 -20.71 1.03
CA LEU A 176 -3.14 -19.37 1.35
C LEU A 176 -3.60 -18.61 0.09
N GLY A 177 -2.89 -18.79 -1.03
CA GLY A 177 -3.21 -18.15 -2.30
C GLY A 177 -4.52 -18.61 -2.93
N TYR A 178 -4.94 -19.86 -2.69
CA TYR A 178 -6.24 -20.36 -3.18
C TYR A 178 -7.43 -19.90 -2.32
N LEU A 179 -7.20 -19.52 -1.06
CA LEU A 179 -8.26 -19.06 -0.16
C LEU A 179 -8.42 -17.54 -0.15
N ALA A 180 -7.37 -16.79 -0.50
CA ALA A 180 -7.35 -15.35 -0.52
C ALA A 180 -7.54 -14.78 -1.93
N ASP A 181 -8.20 -13.61 -2.03
CA ASP A 181 -8.32 -12.87 -3.29
C ASP A 181 -7.05 -12.08 -3.59
N ARG A 182 -6.38 -11.58 -2.56
CA ARG A 182 -5.08 -10.89 -2.67
C ARG A 182 -4.12 -11.39 -1.60
N LEU A 183 -2.86 -11.50 -1.98
CA LEU A 183 -1.76 -11.72 -1.06
C LEU A 183 -0.86 -10.48 -0.98
N SER A 184 -0.28 -10.25 0.19
CA SER A 184 0.82 -9.27 0.34
C SER A 184 1.96 -9.88 1.13
N VAL A 185 3.18 -9.53 0.74
CA VAL A 185 4.42 -9.80 1.48
C VAL A 185 5.11 -8.47 1.66
N ASN A 186 5.31 -8.03 2.90
CA ASN A 186 5.95 -6.75 3.14
C ASN A 186 7.46 -6.82 2.91
N VAL A 187 7.98 -5.87 2.13
CA VAL A 187 9.44 -5.66 1.99
C VAL A 187 10.01 -4.99 3.24
N GLU A 188 9.19 -4.23 3.94
CA GLU A 188 9.47 -3.47 5.15
C GLU A 188 10.47 -2.34 4.91
N LEU A 189 11.73 -2.62 4.61
CA LEU A 189 12.81 -1.64 4.46
C LEU A 189 13.46 -1.71 3.07
N PRO A 190 13.97 -0.58 2.55
CA PRO A 190 14.45 -0.51 1.18
C PRO A 190 15.73 -1.30 0.91
N SER A 191 16.62 -1.44 1.92
CA SER A 191 17.91 -2.10 1.76
C SER A 191 18.04 -3.35 2.64
N GLU A 192 18.93 -4.25 2.25
CA GLU A 192 19.29 -5.40 3.07
C GLU A 192 20.01 -5.00 4.35
N GLN A 193 20.84 -3.97 4.26
CA GLN A 193 21.55 -3.44 5.42
C GLN A 193 20.58 -2.94 6.49
N SER A 194 19.60 -2.13 6.10
CA SER A 194 18.58 -1.63 7.01
C SER A 194 17.68 -2.74 7.54
N LEU A 195 17.35 -3.72 6.70
CA LEU A 195 16.56 -4.88 7.12
C LEU A 195 17.30 -5.70 8.19
N ASN A 196 18.58 -6.02 7.97
CA ASN A 196 19.39 -6.76 8.93
C ASN A 196 19.58 -5.98 10.25
N LEU A 197 19.70 -4.65 10.17
CA LEU A 197 19.86 -3.80 11.33
C LEU A 197 18.59 -3.68 12.19
N LEU A 198 17.44 -3.50 11.56
CA LEU A 198 16.18 -3.15 12.21
C LEU A 198 15.19 -4.31 12.34
N ALA A 199 15.37 -5.39 11.59
CA ALA A 199 14.54 -6.59 11.60
C ALA A 199 15.41 -7.86 11.41
N PRO A 200 16.30 -8.18 12.35
CA PRO A 200 17.29 -9.26 12.18
C PRO A 200 16.67 -10.65 11.98
N ASP A 201 15.43 -10.84 12.45
CA ASP A 201 14.68 -12.09 12.25
C ASP A 201 14.10 -12.23 10.82
N LYS A 202 14.22 -11.19 9.98
CA LYS A 202 13.70 -11.16 8.61
C LYS A 202 14.84 -11.02 7.61
N GLY A 203 15.14 -12.09 6.87
CA GLY A 203 16.11 -12.03 5.75
C GLY A 203 15.45 -11.64 4.44
N ARG A 204 16.20 -11.04 3.51
CA ARG A 204 15.70 -10.76 2.12
C ARG A 204 15.12 -11.99 1.44
N HIS A 205 15.76 -13.14 1.63
CA HIS A 205 15.32 -14.39 1.05
C HIS A 205 13.90 -14.78 1.53
N SER A 206 13.61 -14.62 2.84
CA SER A 206 12.29 -14.94 3.41
C SER A 206 11.18 -14.02 2.90
N ILE A 207 11.51 -12.87 2.30
CA ILE A 207 10.58 -11.91 1.71
C ILE A 207 10.42 -12.14 0.19
N PHE A 208 11.53 -12.19 -0.55
CA PHE A 208 11.47 -12.22 -2.02
C PHE A 208 11.16 -13.59 -2.61
N ARG A 209 11.45 -14.70 -1.88
CA ARG A 209 11.06 -16.05 -2.32
C ARG A 209 9.54 -16.22 -2.36
N PRO A 210 8.77 -15.89 -1.29
CA PRO A 210 7.31 -15.89 -1.35
C PRO A 210 6.76 -14.97 -2.45
N MET A 211 7.30 -13.76 -2.63
CA MET A 211 6.86 -12.85 -3.69
C MET A 211 7.02 -13.46 -5.09
N LYS A 212 8.14 -14.15 -5.33
CA LYS A 212 8.40 -14.87 -6.59
C LYS A 212 7.41 -16.01 -6.77
N GLN A 213 7.17 -16.80 -5.73
CA GLN A 213 6.20 -17.90 -5.77
C GLN A 213 4.80 -17.39 -6.11
N ILE A 214 4.33 -16.34 -5.44
CA ILE A 214 3.01 -15.75 -5.71
C ILE A 214 2.91 -15.26 -7.17
N ALA A 215 3.97 -14.65 -7.70
CA ALA A 215 3.99 -14.21 -9.09
C ALA A 215 3.87 -15.37 -10.08
N VAL A 216 4.62 -16.46 -9.85
CA VAL A 216 4.61 -17.67 -10.69
C VAL A 216 3.26 -18.37 -10.59
N SER A 217 2.78 -18.67 -9.37
CA SER A 217 1.49 -19.36 -9.16
C SER A 217 0.32 -18.56 -9.72
N GLY A 218 0.34 -17.22 -9.58
CA GLY A 218 -0.68 -16.35 -10.16
C GLY A 218 -0.65 -16.31 -11.70
N ALA A 219 0.52 -16.42 -12.31
CA ALA A 219 0.66 -16.54 -13.77
C ALA A 219 0.15 -17.90 -14.28
N GLN A 220 0.54 -18.98 -13.61
CA GLN A 220 0.08 -20.35 -13.91
C GLN A 220 -1.44 -20.47 -13.79
N SER A 221 -2.04 -19.99 -12.69
CA SER A 221 -3.49 -20.01 -12.51
C SER A 221 -4.24 -19.24 -13.62
N LYS A 222 -3.70 -18.12 -14.10
CA LYS A 222 -4.29 -17.42 -15.25
C LYS A 222 -4.22 -18.22 -16.54
N GLN A 223 -3.11 -18.91 -16.78
CA GLN A 223 -2.94 -19.76 -17.95
C GLN A 223 -3.87 -20.97 -17.87
N GLU A 224 -3.99 -21.63 -16.72
CA GLU A 224 -4.93 -22.73 -16.49
C GLU A 224 -6.38 -22.31 -16.77
N LEU A 225 -6.79 -21.11 -16.36
CA LEU A 225 -8.13 -20.57 -16.60
C LEU A 225 -8.43 -20.31 -18.08
N THR A 226 -7.42 -20.20 -18.95
CA THR A 226 -7.65 -20.13 -20.41
C THR A 226 -8.01 -21.48 -21.00
N VAL A 227 -7.58 -22.57 -20.36
CA VAL A 227 -7.84 -23.94 -20.79
C VAL A 227 -9.03 -24.55 -20.04
N TYR A 228 -9.06 -24.36 -18.73
CA TYR A 228 -10.06 -24.93 -17.82
C TYR A 228 -10.86 -23.81 -17.13
N ARG A 229 -12.06 -23.51 -17.65
CA ARG A 229 -12.90 -22.39 -17.17
C ARG A 229 -13.18 -22.41 -15.65
N HIS A 230 -13.19 -23.59 -15.03
CA HIS A 230 -13.49 -23.78 -13.61
C HIS A 230 -12.27 -24.09 -12.75
N ALA A 231 -11.06 -23.89 -13.28
CA ALA A 231 -9.83 -24.07 -12.47
C ALA A 231 -9.86 -23.13 -11.25
N PRO A 232 -9.30 -23.58 -10.11
CA PRO A 232 -9.19 -22.75 -8.92
C PRO A 232 -8.38 -21.48 -9.19
N LYS A 233 -8.86 -20.34 -8.70
CA LYS A 233 -8.18 -19.06 -8.88
C LYS A 233 -7.18 -18.85 -7.75
N PHE A 234 -5.92 -18.66 -8.09
CA PHE A 234 -4.88 -18.29 -7.13
C PHE A 234 -4.76 -16.76 -7.04
N ALA A 235 -5.06 -16.19 -5.86
CA ALA A 235 -4.96 -14.76 -5.56
C ALA A 235 -5.39 -13.86 -6.74
N PRO A 236 -6.65 -13.91 -7.21
CA PRO A 236 -7.08 -13.29 -8.48
C PRO A 236 -6.88 -11.78 -8.52
N ALA A 237 -6.88 -11.09 -7.37
CA ALA A 237 -6.57 -9.67 -7.27
C ALA A 237 -5.04 -9.39 -7.23
N GLY A 238 -4.21 -10.44 -7.33
CA GLY A 238 -2.75 -10.35 -7.39
C GLY A 238 -2.08 -10.08 -6.06
N GLN A 239 -0.82 -9.64 -6.12
CA GLN A 239 -0.03 -9.35 -4.92
C GLN A 239 0.30 -7.85 -4.77
N SER A 240 0.55 -7.46 -3.53
CA SER A 240 1.04 -6.14 -3.15
C SER A 240 2.15 -6.25 -2.09
N THR A 241 2.81 -5.15 -1.82
CA THR A 241 3.81 -5.04 -0.74
C THR A 241 3.69 -3.72 -0.02
N GLN A 242 4.31 -3.61 1.13
CA GLN A 242 4.44 -2.37 1.90
C GLN A 242 5.90 -2.12 2.24
N MET A 243 6.29 -0.84 2.25
CA MET A 243 7.61 -0.35 2.61
C MET A 243 7.48 0.81 3.59
N ILE A 244 8.29 0.80 4.63
CA ILE A 244 8.38 1.87 5.62
C ILE A 244 9.32 2.94 5.08
N VAL A 245 8.91 4.22 5.21
CA VAL A 245 9.65 5.37 4.70
C VAL A 245 10.08 6.24 5.87
N GLY A 246 11.38 6.51 5.97
CA GLY A 246 11.93 7.38 7.01
C GLY A 246 12.36 6.68 8.30
N ALA A 247 12.23 5.35 8.41
CA ALA A 247 12.83 4.58 9.48
C ALA A 247 14.33 4.32 9.25
N SER A 248 14.83 4.52 8.06
CA SER A 248 16.17 4.21 7.61
C SER A 248 16.67 5.24 6.59
N PRO A 249 17.98 5.35 6.34
CA PRO A 249 18.60 6.51 5.67
C PRO A 249 18.48 6.50 4.15
N GLU A 250 17.85 5.47 3.54
CA GLU A 250 17.80 5.36 2.08
C GLU A 250 17.09 6.54 1.44
N THR A 251 17.62 6.95 0.29
CA THR A 251 17.09 8.05 -0.52
C THR A 251 15.80 7.64 -1.24
N ASP A 252 15.02 8.62 -1.70
CA ASP A 252 13.81 8.38 -2.49
C ASP A 252 14.13 7.69 -3.82
N TYR A 253 15.29 7.99 -4.41
CA TYR A 253 15.78 7.32 -5.62
C TYR A 253 15.98 5.83 -5.38
N HIS A 254 16.60 5.44 -4.26
CA HIS A 254 16.77 4.03 -3.91
C HIS A 254 15.41 3.32 -3.76
N ILE A 255 14.48 3.95 -3.04
CA ILE A 255 13.12 3.43 -2.85
C ILE A 255 12.41 3.26 -4.20
N LEU A 256 12.50 4.26 -5.07
CA LEU A 256 11.83 4.25 -6.37
C LEU A 256 12.41 3.21 -7.33
N LYS A 257 13.75 3.04 -7.35
CA LYS A 257 14.43 1.97 -8.12
C LYS A 257 14.02 0.59 -7.64
N LEU A 258 13.97 0.37 -6.34
CA LEU A 258 13.50 -0.90 -5.78
C LEU A 258 12.03 -1.16 -6.17
N THR A 259 11.18 -0.14 -6.08
CA THR A 259 9.76 -0.22 -6.47
C THR A 259 9.60 -0.61 -7.94
N GLU A 260 10.32 0.06 -8.84
CA GLU A 260 10.32 -0.25 -10.27
C GLU A 260 10.75 -1.69 -10.53
N GLY A 261 11.86 -2.12 -9.91
CA GLY A 261 12.35 -3.49 -10.01
C GLY A 261 11.34 -4.52 -9.53
N MET A 262 10.61 -4.23 -8.46
CA MET A 262 9.57 -5.11 -7.93
C MET A 262 8.37 -5.21 -8.88
N TYR A 263 7.90 -4.13 -9.49
CA TYR A 263 6.85 -4.18 -10.51
C TYR A 263 7.25 -5.04 -11.71
N ARG A 264 8.47 -4.87 -12.21
CA ARG A 264 8.97 -5.63 -13.36
C ARG A 264 9.16 -7.12 -13.04
N LYS A 265 9.70 -7.45 -11.84
CA LYS A 265 10.12 -8.82 -11.50
C LYS A 265 9.02 -9.67 -10.90
N TYR A 266 8.14 -9.08 -10.07
CA TYR A 266 7.16 -9.83 -9.27
C TYR A 266 5.71 -9.57 -9.65
N ASN A 267 5.44 -8.82 -10.74
CA ASN A 267 4.09 -8.50 -11.21
C ASN A 267 3.19 -7.93 -10.10
N LEU A 268 3.76 -7.09 -9.25
CA LEU A 268 3.00 -6.44 -8.18
C LEU A 268 1.87 -5.58 -8.74
N LYS A 269 0.77 -5.51 -8.01
CA LYS A 269 -0.33 -4.59 -8.32
C LYS A 269 -0.11 -3.23 -7.67
N ARG A 270 0.53 -3.19 -6.50
CA ARG A 270 0.81 -1.94 -5.78
C ARG A 270 1.94 -2.11 -4.77
N VAL A 271 2.74 -1.08 -4.61
CA VAL A 271 3.60 -0.84 -3.46
C VAL A 271 2.90 0.18 -2.57
N PHE A 272 2.76 -0.13 -1.29
CA PHE A 272 2.28 0.80 -0.27
C PHE A 272 3.47 1.39 0.45
N TYR A 273 3.48 2.71 0.59
CA TYR A 273 4.46 3.43 1.39
C TYR A 273 3.83 3.82 2.72
N SER A 274 4.59 3.73 3.79
CA SER A 274 4.15 4.07 5.13
C SER A 274 5.17 4.97 5.77
N ALA A 275 4.84 6.23 6.01
CA ALA A 275 5.67 7.12 6.79
C ALA A 275 5.90 6.50 8.18
N TYR A 276 7.15 6.42 8.60
CA TYR A 276 7.51 5.86 9.89
C TYR A 276 6.97 6.72 11.03
N ILE A 277 6.25 6.10 11.94
CA ILE A 277 5.79 6.71 13.18
C ILE A 277 6.64 6.12 14.31
N PRO A 278 7.42 6.92 15.05
CA PRO A 278 8.20 6.43 16.17
C PRO A 278 7.29 5.82 17.26
N VAL A 279 7.58 4.59 17.66
CA VAL A 279 6.78 3.82 18.63
C VAL A 279 7.58 3.37 19.85
N ALA A 280 8.89 3.48 19.81
CA ALA A 280 9.79 3.11 20.89
C ALA A 280 11.12 3.86 20.76
N GLU A 281 11.80 4.09 21.89
CA GLU A 281 13.17 4.60 21.88
C GLU A 281 14.13 3.52 21.38
N ASP A 282 14.88 3.84 20.33
CA ASP A 282 15.93 3.00 19.77
C ASP A 282 16.90 3.92 19.03
N SER A 283 18.17 3.89 19.40
CA SER A 283 19.21 4.76 18.81
C SER A 283 19.43 4.55 17.31
N ARG A 284 18.91 3.45 16.75
CA ARG A 284 18.97 3.11 15.31
C ARG A 284 17.81 3.69 14.51
N LEU A 285 16.82 4.27 15.18
CA LEU A 285 15.58 4.81 14.61
C LEU A 285 15.47 6.31 14.92
N PRO A 286 14.66 7.06 14.17
CA PRO A 286 14.31 8.44 14.51
C PRO A 286 13.74 8.56 15.93
N ALA A 287 14.07 9.65 16.63
CA ALA A 287 13.60 9.93 17.98
C ALA A 287 12.06 9.99 18.06
N LEU A 288 11.50 9.77 19.26
CA LEU A 288 10.04 9.70 19.47
C LEU A 288 9.29 10.99 19.11
N ASP A 289 9.95 12.14 19.20
CA ASP A 289 9.41 13.46 18.83
C ASP A 289 9.52 13.78 17.34
N THR A 290 10.17 12.90 16.55
CA THR A 290 10.31 13.09 15.11
C THR A 290 8.96 12.97 14.41
N LYS A 291 8.56 14.02 13.70
CA LYS A 291 7.32 14.00 12.90
C LYS A 291 7.43 12.97 11.76
N PRO A 292 6.38 12.16 11.53
CA PRO A 292 6.35 11.23 10.39
C PRO A 292 6.55 11.98 9.07
N PRO A 293 7.33 11.43 8.11
CA PRO A 293 7.63 12.11 6.85
C PRO A 293 6.47 11.97 5.83
N LEU A 294 5.29 12.50 6.16
CA LEU A 294 4.06 12.37 5.37
C LEU A 294 4.21 12.95 3.96
N LEU A 295 4.88 14.10 3.82
CA LEU A 295 5.12 14.69 2.50
C LEU A 295 5.98 13.78 1.61
N ARG A 296 7.00 13.14 2.19
CA ARG A 296 7.84 12.17 1.49
C ARG A 296 7.05 10.94 1.03
N GLU A 297 6.20 10.41 1.90
CA GLU A 297 5.25 9.34 1.57
C GLU A 297 4.35 9.76 0.39
N HIS A 298 3.76 10.95 0.47
CA HIS A 298 2.90 11.48 -0.57
C HIS A 298 3.63 11.62 -1.92
N ARG A 299 4.87 12.13 -1.93
CA ARG A 299 5.68 12.24 -3.15
C ARG A 299 6.01 10.87 -3.75
N LEU A 300 6.30 9.87 -2.92
CA LEU A 300 6.49 8.49 -3.37
C LEU A 300 5.23 7.92 -4.04
N TYR A 301 4.05 8.15 -3.47
CA TYR A 301 2.79 7.76 -4.14
C TYR A 301 2.57 8.48 -5.46
N GLN A 302 2.91 9.76 -5.56
CA GLN A 302 2.83 10.49 -6.83
C GLN A 302 3.79 9.91 -7.86
N ALA A 303 5.03 9.58 -7.49
CA ALA A 303 6.01 8.95 -8.37
C ALA A 303 5.62 7.52 -8.77
N ASP A 304 5.05 6.74 -7.84
CA ASP A 304 4.48 5.41 -8.13
C ASP A 304 3.42 5.47 -9.26
N TRP A 305 2.56 6.50 -9.25
CA TRP A 305 1.62 6.74 -10.35
C TRP A 305 2.33 7.01 -11.68
N LEU A 306 3.44 7.76 -11.68
CA LEU A 306 4.22 8.02 -12.88
C LEU A 306 4.82 6.74 -13.45
N LEU A 307 5.39 5.89 -12.61
CA LEU A 307 5.92 4.58 -13.04
C LEU A 307 4.83 3.70 -13.65
N ARG A 308 3.66 3.58 -12.99
CA ARG A 308 2.65 2.60 -13.39
C ARG A 308 1.77 3.03 -14.55
N PHE A 309 1.52 4.31 -14.71
CA PHE A 309 0.49 4.79 -15.65
C PHE A 309 0.98 5.82 -16.66
N TYR A 310 2.13 6.46 -16.43
CA TYR A 310 2.65 7.51 -17.30
C TYR A 310 3.90 7.12 -18.07
N GLN A 311 4.32 5.86 -17.94
CA GLN A 311 5.49 5.32 -18.64
C GLN A 311 6.80 6.08 -18.31
N PHE A 312 6.92 6.56 -17.08
CA PHE A 312 8.17 7.06 -16.54
C PHE A 312 9.02 5.90 -16.03
N GLU A 313 10.32 6.07 -16.10
CA GLU A 313 11.29 5.23 -15.40
C GLU A 313 11.79 5.93 -14.14
N ALA A 314 12.30 5.16 -13.17
CA ALA A 314 12.79 5.73 -11.92
C ALA A 314 13.95 6.71 -12.17
N ASP A 315 14.84 6.38 -13.12
CA ASP A 315 15.98 7.21 -13.51
C ASP A 315 15.58 8.51 -14.22
N GLU A 316 14.35 8.61 -14.77
CA GLU A 316 13.82 9.87 -15.29
C GLU A 316 13.34 10.79 -14.18
N ILE A 317 12.83 10.23 -13.08
CA ILE A 317 12.19 11.00 -12.00
C ILE A 317 13.22 11.52 -11.01
N LEU A 318 14.17 10.68 -10.63
CA LEU A 318 15.26 10.94 -9.68
C LEU A 318 16.54 10.29 -10.20
N ASP A 319 17.69 10.83 -9.78
CA ASP A 319 19.01 10.32 -10.11
C ASP A 319 19.93 10.33 -8.87
N ARG A 320 21.21 9.99 -9.06
CA ARG A 320 22.20 9.96 -7.98
C ARG A 320 22.58 11.35 -7.47
N ASP A 321 22.51 12.36 -8.34
CA ASP A 321 22.86 13.75 -8.00
C ASP A 321 21.70 14.45 -7.32
N ASN A 322 20.45 14.07 -7.66
CA ASN A 322 19.21 14.57 -7.06
C ASN A 322 18.36 13.40 -6.52
N PRO A 323 18.80 12.75 -5.43
CA PRO A 323 18.23 11.48 -5.01
C PRO A 323 16.93 11.59 -4.20
N ASN A 324 16.49 12.79 -3.84
CA ASN A 324 15.30 13.02 -3.04
C ASN A 324 14.31 13.95 -3.74
N PHE A 325 13.01 13.74 -3.47
CA PHE A 325 11.96 14.56 -4.06
C PHE A 325 12.04 16.02 -3.63
N ASN A 326 11.68 16.88 -4.57
CA ASN A 326 11.48 18.28 -4.29
C ASN A 326 10.28 18.44 -3.32
N PRO A 327 10.44 19.12 -2.17
CA PRO A 327 9.33 19.32 -1.24
C PRO A 327 8.22 20.20 -1.79
N TYR A 328 8.54 21.16 -2.66
CA TYR A 328 7.60 22.18 -3.16
C TYR A 328 6.84 21.77 -4.42
N LEU A 329 7.43 20.91 -5.26
CA LEU A 329 6.84 20.49 -6.53
C LEU A 329 6.50 19.00 -6.50
N ASP A 330 5.35 18.64 -7.08
CA ASP A 330 5.11 17.21 -7.34
C ASP A 330 6.14 16.65 -8.35
N PRO A 331 6.40 15.34 -8.34
CA PRO A 331 7.46 14.74 -9.15
C PRO A 331 7.35 15.04 -10.65
N LYS A 332 6.13 15.10 -11.20
CA LYS A 332 5.91 15.40 -12.62
C LYS A 332 6.18 16.86 -12.96
N CYS A 333 5.75 17.79 -12.11
CA CYS A 333 6.06 19.21 -12.26
C CYS A 333 7.56 19.45 -12.11
N ASN A 334 8.21 18.83 -11.14
CA ASN A 334 9.65 18.94 -10.93
C ASN A 334 10.42 18.48 -12.18
N TRP A 335 10.06 17.30 -12.72
CA TRP A 335 10.65 16.78 -13.94
C TRP A 335 10.51 17.76 -15.12
N ALA A 336 9.29 18.29 -15.34
CA ALA A 336 9.04 19.19 -16.46
C ALA A 336 9.78 20.52 -16.32
N VAL A 337 9.97 21.03 -15.11
CA VAL A 337 10.78 22.25 -14.84
C VAL A 337 12.26 21.98 -15.08
N GLN A 338 12.78 20.82 -14.70
CA GLN A 338 14.16 20.42 -14.96
C GLN A 338 14.42 20.25 -16.46
N HIS A 339 13.45 19.70 -17.20
CA HIS A 339 13.52 19.45 -18.64
C HIS A 339 12.79 20.54 -19.45
N TYR A 340 12.81 21.78 -18.96
CA TYR A 340 12.05 22.87 -19.58
C TYR A 340 12.42 23.16 -21.04
N GLY A 341 13.62 22.78 -21.48
CA GLY A 341 14.04 22.85 -22.88
C GLY A 341 13.22 21.99 -23.86
N LEU A 342 12.50 20.98 -23.38
CA LEU A 342 11.57 20.16 -24.16
C LEU A 342 10.20 20.80 -24.38
N PHE A 343 9.94 21.94 -23.71
CA PHE A 343 8.66 22.62 -23.69
C PHE A 343 8.74 24.04 -24.28
N PRO A 344 7.63 24.60 -24.77
CA PRO A 344 6.29 24.01 -24.83
C PRO A 344 6.17 23.00 -26.00
N VAL A 345 5.26 22.01 -25.83
CA VAL A 345 4.94 21.04 -26.88
C VAL A 345 3.58 21.35 -27.52
N ASP A 346 3.49 21.21 -28.85
CA ASP A 346 2.22 21.32 -29.56
C ASP A 346 1.38 20.06 -29.32
N VAL A 347 0.26 20.18 -28.60
CA VAL A 347 -0.61 19.06 -28.26
C VAL A 347 -1.17 18.35 -29.50
N ASN A 348 -1.28 19.08 -30.63
CA ASN A 348 -1.79 18.55 -31.89
C ASN A 348 -0.76 17.70 -32.65
N ARG A 349 0.52 17.81 -32.30
CA ARG A 349 1.65 17.14 -33.01
C ARG A 349 2.48 16.24 -32.10
N ALA A 350 2.60 16.57 -30.82
CA ALA A 350 3.48 15.87 -29.88
C ALA A 350 3.24 14.35 -29.85
N PRO A 351 4.29 13.52 -29.70
CA PRO A 351 4.16 12.10 -29.43
C PRO A 351 3.31 11.83 -28.18
N PHE A 352 2.69 10.66 -28.10
CA PHE A 352 1.82 10.30 -26.98
C PHE A 352 2.58 10.33 -25.65
N GLU A 353 3.81 9.84 -25.64
CA GLU A 353 4.73 9.82 -24.51
C GLU A 353 5.00 11.23 -24.00
N MET A 354 5.18 12.20 -24.90
CA MET A 354 5.38 13.62 -24.53
C MET A 354 4.13 14.24 -23.94
N LEU A 355 2.92 13.87 -24.39
CA LEU A 355 1.68 14.30 -23.74
C LEU A 355 1.62 13.81 -22.29
N LEU A 356 2.10 12.60 -22.02
CA LEU A 356 2.18 12.05 -20.66
C LEU A 356 3.20 12.79 -19.77
N ARG A 357 4.21 13.47 -20.35
CA ARG A 357 5.22 14.28 -19.62
C ARG A 357 4.68 15.67 -19.23
N VAL A 358 3.65 16.17 -19.90
CA VAL A 358 3.09 17.50 -19.61
C VAL A 358 2.36 17.52 -18.26
N PRO A 359 2.75 18.39 -17.29
CA PRO A 359 1.98 18.61 -16.08
C PRO A 359 0.53 19.01 -16.39
N GLY A 360 -0.43 18.42 -15.68
CA GLY A 360 -1.87 18.67 -15.92
C GLY A 360 -2.50 17.80 -17.02
N ILE A 361 -1.73 17.01 -17.78
CA ILE A 361 -2.26 16.00 -18.71
C ILE A 361 -2.10 14.62 -18.09
N GLY A 362 -3.23 13.97 -17.76
CA GLY A 362 -3.26 12.60 -17.26
C GLY A 362 -3.42 11.57 -18.39
N PRO A 363 -3.26 10.25 -18.13
CA PRO A 363 -3.38 9.21 -19.14
C PRO A 363 -4.73 9.21 -19.88
N LYS A 364 -5.82 9.49 -19.17
CA LYS A 364 -7.15 9.61 -19.78
C LYS A 364 -7.24 10.80 -20.74
N SER A 365 -6.73 11.96 -20.31
CA SER A 365 -6.70 13.17 -21.13
C SER A 365 -5.77 13.02 -22.32
N ALA A 366 -4.58 12.44 -22.15
CA ALA A 366 -3.63 12.15 -23.22
C ALA A 366 -4.27 11.25 -24.31
N ARG A 367 -4.97 10.18 -23.93
CA ARG A 367 -5.70 9.32 -24.88
C ARG A 367 -6.78 10.08 -25.63
N ARG A 368 -7.58 10.91 -24.95
CA ARG A 368 -8.62 11.73 -25.58
C ARG A 368 -8.02 12.70 -26.59
N ILE A 369 -6.95 13.40 -26.23
CA ILE A 369 -6.19 14.28 -27.12
C ILE A 369 -5.69 13.50 -28.35
N TRP A 370 -5.02 12.35 -28.11
CA TRP A 370 -4.47 11.51 -29.17
C TRP A 370 -5.49 11.07 -30.21
N HIS A 371 -6.72 10.76 -29.80
CA HIS A 371 -7.78 10.38 -30.71
C HIS A 371 -8.44 11.58 -31.38
N ALA A 372 -8.79 12.62 -30.62
CA ALA A 372 -9.54 13.76 -31.12
C ALA A 372 -8.76 14.63 -32.12
N ARG A 373 -7.44 14.79 -31.93
CA ARG A 373 -6.60 15.59 -32.83
C ARG A 373 -6.47 15.02 -34.24
N LYS A 374 -6.83 13.75 -34.46
CA LYS A 374 -6.89 13.14 -35.80
C LYS A 374 -8.04 13.69 -36.64
N GLN A 375 -9.06 14.28 -36.02
CA GLN A 375 -10.25 14.80 -36.69
C GLN A 375 -10.23 16.31 -36.80
N SER A 376 -9.74 17.00 -35.78
CA SER A 376 -9.65 18.47 -35.79
C SER A 376 -8.53 18.97 -34.90
N SER A 377 -8.01 20.14 -35.23
CA SER A 377 -7.03 20.81 -34.37
C SER A 377 -7.68 21.28 -33.07
N LEU A 378 -7.07 20.96 -31.93
CA LEU A 378 -7.57 21.22 -30.60
C LEU A 378 -7.08 22.57 -30.07
N GLY A 379 -7.97 23.31 -29.41
CA GLY A 379 -7.68 24.52 -28.66
C GLY A 379 -7.87 24.32 -27.14
N LEU A 380 -7.76 25.38 -26.35
CA LEU A 380 -7.83 25.32 -24.89
C LEU A 380 -9.17 24.79 -24.36
N GLU A 381 -10.28 25.16 -24.99
CA GLU A 381 -11.62 24.74 -24.56
C GLU A 381 -11.83 23.23 -24.74
N GLU A 382 -11.38 22.67 -25.88
CA GLU A 382 -11.43 21.25 -26.12
C GLU A 382 -10.54 20.50 -25.09
N LEU A 383 -9.34 21.01 -24.82
CA LEU A 383 -8.44 20.43 -23.82
C LEU A 383 -9.06 20.41 -22.41
N LYS A 384 -9.73 21.52 -22.02
CA LYS A 384 -10.45 21.58 -20.74
C LYS A 384 -11.55 20.53 -20.64
N ARG A 385 -12.38 20.38 -21.69
CA ARG A 385 -13.44 19.35 -21.77
C ARG A 385 -12.88 17.93 -21.72
N MET A 386 -11.66 17.73 -22.21
CA MET A 386 -10.94 16.43 -22.15
C MET A 386 -10.36 16.15 -20.77
N GLY A 387 -10.48 17.07 -19.80
CA GLY A 387 -9.98 16.91 -18.44
C GLY A 387 -8.51 17.30 -18.24
N VAL A 388 -7.98 18.18 -19.10
CA VAL A 388 -6.66 18.79 -18.90
C VAL A 388 -6.74 19.83 -17.80
N VAL A 389 -5.83 19.78 -16.84
CA VAL A 389 -5.69 20.79 -15.77
C VAL A 389 -4.91 21.97 -16.33
N LEU A 390 -5.61 22.90 -16.99
CA LEU A 390 -5.01 24.03 -17.69
C LEU A 390 -4.14 24.91 -16.79
N LYS A 391 -4.49 25.07 -15.50
CA LYS A 391 -3.70 25.80 -14.49
C LYS A 391 -2.23 25.33 -14.47
N ARG A 392 -1.98 24.06 -14.73
CA ARG A 392 -0.63 23.46 -14.79
C ARG A 392 -0.11 23.36 -16.22
N ALA A 393 -0.96 22.90 -17.15
CA ALA A 393 -0.54 22.59 -18.52
C ALA A 393 -0.14 23.81 -19.35
N GLN A 394 -0.73 24.98 -19.12
CA GLN A 394 -0.52 26.20 -19.90
C GLN A 394 0.93 26.64 -20.06
N TYR A 395 1.80 26.30 -19.12
CA TYR A 395 3.23 26.63 -19.14
C TYR A 395 4.06 25.69 -20.04
N PHE A 396 3.48 24.56 -20.47
CA PHE A 396 4.20 23.46 -21.11
C PHE A 396 3.61 23.08 -22.47
N ILE A 397 2.52 23.72 -22.90
CA ILE A 397 1.85 23.37 -24.16
C ILE A 397 1.64 24.58 -25.07
N THR A 398 1.54 24.28 -26.37
CA THR A 398 0.88 25.13 -27.37
C THR A 398 -0.29 24.35 -27.97
N CYS A 399 -1.29 25.06 -28.49
CA CYS A 399 -2.43 24.48 -29.20
C CYS A 399 -3.05 25.52 -30.13
N ARG A 400 -4.11 25.18 -30.87
CA ARG A 400 -4.82 26.10 -31.74
C ARG A 400 -5.26 27.36 -30.94
N GLY A 401 -4.85 28.54 -31.44
CA GLY A 401 -5.15 29.82 -30.81
C GLY A 401 -4.43 30.12 -29.50
N PHE A 402 -3.45 29.29 -29.11
CA PHE A 402 -2.68 29.46 -27.88
C PHE A 402 -1.19 29.14 -28.10
N ALA A 403 -0.34 30.14 -28.05
CA ALA A 403 1.12 30.00 -28.25
C ALA A 403 1.89 29.64 -26.96
N GLY A 404 1.21 29.29 -25.89
CA GLY A 404 1.79 29.03 -24.57
C GLY A 404 1.71 30.26 -23.65
N ALA A 405 1.71 30.02 -22.33
CA ALA A 405 1.81 31.14 -21.37
C ALA A 405 3.21 31.76 -21.52
N GLN A 406 3.25 33.09 -21.75
CA GLN A 406 4.51 33.81 -21.88
C GLN A 406 5.21 33.92 -20.53
N SER A 407 6.01 32.89 -20.20
CA SER A 407 6.75 32.87 -18.94
C SER A 407 8.20 33.37 -19.08
N GLY A 408 8.59 33.78 -20.29
CA GLY A 408 9.96 34.17 -20.62
C GLY A 408 10.86 32.96 -20.85
N ARG A 409 11.91 33.10 -21.67
CA ARG A 409 12.96 32.08 -21.86
C ARG A 409 14.06 32.31 -20.81
N GLY A 410 14.73 31.23 -20.37
CA GLY A 410 15.85 31.29 -19.44
C GLY A 410 15.49 31.08 -17.95
N SER A 411 16.40 31.41 -17.05
CA SER A 411 16.30 31.15 -15.61
C SER A 411 15.13 31.88 -14.94
N ALA A 412 14.86 33.12 -15.32
CA ALA A 412 13.76 33.92 -14.78
C ALA A 412 12.38 33.35 -15.14
N GLY A 413 12.22 32.84 -16.37
CA GLY A 413 10.99 32.15 -16.79
C GLY A 413 10.77 30.87 -16.00
N ARG A 414 11.81 30.07 -15.81
CA ARG A 414 11.79 28.83 -15.03
C ARG A 414 11.38 29.10 -13.57
N GLN A 415 11.97 30.10 -12.93
CA GLN A 415 11.62 30.49 -11.56
C GLN A 415 10.15 30.92 -11.41
N ARG A 416 9.63 31.69 -12.39
CA ARG A 416 8.22 32.12 -12.40
C ARG A 416 7.27 30.93 -12.49
N ILE A 417 7.56 29.97 -13.38
CA ILE A 417 6.78 28.74 -13.51
C ILE A 417 6.86 27.91 -12.24
N THR A 418 8.04 27.74 -11.67
CA THR A 418 8.23 27.02 -10.41
C THR A 418 7.33 27.59 -9.32
N ARG A 419 7.34 28.91 -9.12
CA ARG A 419 6.45 29.58 -8.13
C ARG A 419 4.97 29.34 -8.41
N ALA A 420 4.54 29.35 -9.67
CA ALA A 420 3.16 29.13 -10.05
C ALA A 420 2.70 27.67 -9.87
N LEU A 421 3.63 26.73 -9.77
CA LEU A 421 3.38 25.27 -9.65
C LEU A 421 3.59 24.73 -8.23
N ILE A 422 4.04 25.57 -7.29
CA ILE A 422 4.21 25.15 -5.88
C ILE A 422 2.91 24.55 -5.37
N ASP A 423 3.04 23.38 -4.76
CA ASP A 423 1.93 22.65 -4.16
C ASP A 423 1.46 23.40 -2.90
N PRO A 424 0.22 23.89 -2.85
CA PRO A 424 -0.27 24.62 -1.68
C PRO A 424 -0.32 23.76 -0.40
N ASN A 425 -0.37 22.44 -0.54
CA ASN A 425 -0.42 21.52 0.62
C ASN A 425 0.91 21.46 1.39
N VAL A 426 2.03 21.92 0.79
CA VAL A 426 3.34 21.96 1.48
C VAL A 426 3.32 22.86 2.71
N PHE A 427 2.43 23.87 2.72
CA PHE A 427 2.34 24.85 3.80
C PHE A 427 1.26 24.50 4.84
N SER A 428 0.50 23.42 4.64
CA SER A 428 -0.58 23.00 5.56
C SER A 428 -0.13 21.96 6.59
N GLU A 429 1.09 21.46 6.50
CA GLU A 429 1.66 20.45 7.41
C GLU A 429 2.66 21.04 8.42
N GLY A 430 2.57 22.33 8.72
CA GLY A 430 3.36 23.06 9.70
C GLY A 430 2.85 22.94 11.14
#